data_3d0ebdedecb84966f85e9b2c574e1bfe
#
_entry.id   3d0ebdedecb84966f85e9b2c574e1bfe
#
_cell.length_a   1.000
_cell.length_b   1.000
_cell.length_c   1.000
_cell.angle_alpha   90.00
_cell.angle_beta   90.00
_cell.angle_gamma   90.00
#
_symmetry.space_group_name_H-M   'P 1'
#
loop_
_entity.id
_entity.type
_entity.pdbx_description
1 polymer ?
#
loop_
_entity_poly.entity_id
_entity_poly.type
_entity_poly.pdbx_seq_one_letter_code
_entity_poly.pdbx_strand_id
1 'polypeptide(L)'
;MIDRVSFIEMSARQRAQFLLDKGTYRELLGPFDSIMSPWLLDQNVVPQADDGMVVARGTINGKNSVVIAIEGAFQGGSMGEVSGAKMAAALELAAEDCRAGKPVQVVLCLETGGVRLQEANLGLAAIADIHAAIMDVRRYVPVIGIVAGTVGCFGGMSIAAGLCSYLIVTREARLGLNGPQVIEQEAGVQEYDSKNKPFIWQMTGGEIRSRIGLADYFSKDDAEEIKKAVSNFIDKGNPKEFRTDRYEEYLERVSNFDTSKQADTRVILSLFKQ
;
A
#
# COMPACT_ATOMS: atom_id res chain seq x y z
N MET A 1 22.27 -9.22 21.86
CA MET A 1 21.25 -8.20 21.48
C MET A 1 20.81 -8.54 20.09
N ILE A 2 19.54 -8.74 19.83
CA ILE A 2 19.07 -8.97 18.45
C ILE A 2 18.92 -7.56 17.86
N ASP A 3 19.82 -7.18 16.95
CA ASP A 3 19.78 -5.89 16.24
C ASP A 3 18.64 -5.94 15.21
N ARG A 4 17.40 -5.86 15.70
CA ARG A 4 16.22 -5.69 14.84
C ARG A 4 16.08 -4.22 14.48
N VAL A 5 15.86 -3.97 13.21
CA VAL A 5 15.60 -2.63 12.68
C VAL A 5 14.10 -2.56 12.35
N SER A 6 13.40 -1.61 12.96
CA SER A 6 11.98 -1.37 12.70
C SER A 6 11.79 -0.81 11.29
N PHE A 7 10.97 -1.46 10.48
CA PHE A 7 10.59 -0.95 9.16
C PHE A 7 9.54 0.16 9.27
N ILE A 8 8.72 0.10 10.31
CA ILE A 8 7.65 1.08 10.57
C ILE A 8 8.23 2.46 10.90
N GLU A 9 9.30 2.50 11.71
CA GLU A 9 9.96 3.75 12.12
C GLU A 9 10.77 4.42 11.00
N MET A 10 10.99 3.73 9.87
CA MET A 10 11.69 4.30 8.72
C MET A 10 10.80 5.30 7.99
N SER A 11 11.35 6.44 7.56
CA SER A 11 10.74 7.31 6.56
C SER A 11 10.62 6.59 5.20
N ALA A 12 9.78 7.11 4.30
CA ALA A 12 9.64 6.56 2.95
C ALA A 12 10.99 6.40 2.22
N ARG A 13 11.88 7.40 2.36
CA ARG A 13 13.23 7.36 1.78
C ARG A 13 14.09 6.26 2.37
N GLN A 14 14.05 6.11 3.69
CA GLN A 14 14.79 5.06 4.38
C GLN A 14 14.28 3.67 4.01
N ARG A 15 12.95 3.48 3.87
CA ARG A 15 12.35 2.21 3.40
C ARG A 15 12.84 1.87 1.99
N ALA A 16 12.79 2.83 1.07
CA ALA A 16 13.25 2.61 -0.30
C ALA A 16 14.76 2.31 -0.35
N GLN A 17 15.56 3.03 0.40
CA GLN A 17 17.01 2.81 0.48
C GLN A 17 17.35 1.46 1.11
N PHE A 18 16.60 1.03 2.12
CA PHE A 18 16.83 -0.25 2.79
C PHE A 18 16.49 -1.45 1.91
N LEU A 19 15.39 -1.36 1.15
CA LEU A 19 14.94 -2.44 0.27
C LEU A 19 15.89 -2.66 -0.92
N LEU A 20 16.45 -1.60 -1.46
CA LEU A 20 17.41 -1.67 -2.57
C LEU A 20 18.78 -2.18 -2.10
N ASP A 21 19.54 -2.77 -3.02
CA ASP A 21 20.92 -3.21 -2.77
C ASP A 21 21.82 -2.01 -2.46
N LYS A 22 22.76 -2.23 -1.54
CA LYS A 22 23.66 -1.18 -1.09
C LYS A 22 24.41 -0.54 -2.28
N GLY A 23 24.35 0.78 -2.35
CA GLY A 23 25.04 1.58 -3.38
C GLY A 23 24.30 1.68 -4.72
N THR A 24 23.10 1.08 -4.86
CA THR A 24 22.32 1.16 -6.10
C THR A 24 21.17 2.16 -6.07
N TYR A 25 20.85 2.69 -4.88
CA TYR A 25 19.76 3.64 -4.68
C TYR A 25 19.96 4.91 -5.52
N ARG A 26 18.96 5.26 -6.33
CA ARG A 26 18.86 6.51 -7.05
C ARG A 26 17.41 7.01 -6.98
N GLU A 27 17.20 8.11 -6.30
CA GLU A 27 15.89 8.77 -6.25
C GLU A 27 15.61 9.51 -7.56
N LEU A 28 14.39 9.44 -8.03
CA LEU A 28 13.87 10.13 -9.21
C LEU A 28 12.85 11.16 -8.76
N LEU A 29 12.95 12.38 -9.28
CA LEU A 29 12.07 13.50 -8.91
C LEU A 29 12.05 13.71 -7.39
N GLY A 30 13.26 13.86 -6.83
CA GLY A 30 13.45 14.07 -5.39
C GLY A 30 13.13 15.50 -4.94
N PRO A 31 13.36 15.83 -3.66
CA PRO A 31 12.99 17.15 -3.12
C PRO A 31 13.73 18.32 -3.77
N PHE A 32 14.90 18.09 -4.37
CA PHE A 32 15.64 19.13 -5.09
C PHE A 32 15.02 19.49 -6.46
N ASP A 33 14.17 18.62 -7.00
CA ASP A 33 13.42 18.89 -8.23
C ASP A 33 12.21 19.82 -7.98
N SER A 34 11.84 19.99 -6.70
CA SER A 34 10.78 20.91 -6.22
C SER A 34 9.43 20.69 -6.94
N ILE A 35 9.08 19.44 -7.19
CA ILE A 35 7.79 19.08 -7.80
C ILE A 35 6.78 18.85 -6.67
N MET A 36 6.01 19.87 -6.40
CA MET A 36 5.03 19.88 -5.32
C MET A 36 3.65 20.32 -5.82
N SER A 37 2.61 19.95 -5.08
CA SER A 37 1.24 20.32 -5.39
C SER A 37 1.08 21.85 -5.43
N PRO A 38 0.53 22.42 -6.52
CA PRO A 38 0.24 23.85 -6.61
C PRO A 38 -1.00 24.26 -5.80
N TRP A 39 -1.82 23.32 -5.35
CA TRP A 39 -3.13 23.54 -4.76
C TRP A 39 -3.12 23.69 -3.24
N LEU A 40 -2.08 23.19 -2.57
CA LEU A 40 -2.06 23.09 -1.11
C LEU A 40 -1.93 24.44 -0.41
N LEU A 41 -1.21 25.40 -1.01
CA LEU A 41 -1.07 26.75 -0.43
C LEU A 41 -2.42 27.45 -0.28
N ASP A 42 -3.31 27.31 -1.26
CA ASP A 42 -4.66 27.91 -1.21
C ASP A 42 -5.54 27.24 -0.13
N GLN A 43 -5.16 26.07 0.33
CA GLN A 43 -5.81 25.35 1.43
C GLN A 43 -5.11 25.55 2.78
N ASN A 44 -4.20 26.51 2.89
CA ASN A 44 -3.37 26.77 4.07
C ASN A 44 -2.52 25.57 4.50
N VAL A 45 -2.11 24.75 3.56
CA VAL A 45 -1.23 23.58 3.78
C VAL A 45 0.12 23.87 3.12
N VAL A 46 1.20 23.76 3.90
CA VAL A 46 2.56 23.90 3.36
C VAL A 46 2.89 22.67 2.48
N PRO A 47 3.15 22.87 1.17
CA PRO A 47 3.47 21.76 0.30
C PRO A 47 4.87 21.19 0.62
N GLN A 48 5.07 19.91 0.33
CA GLN A 48 6.37 19.26 0.43
C GLN A 48 7.00 19.17 -0.96
N ALA A 49 8.31 19.38 -1.05
CA ALA A 49 9.03 19.53 -2.32
C ALA A 49 9.03 18.27 -3.22
N ASP A 50 8.63 17.10 -2.69
CA ASP A 50 8.44 15.84 -3.40
C ASP A 50 6.98 15.34 -3.36
N ASP A 51 6.09 16.15 -2.83
CA ASP A 51 4.67 15.84 -2.58
C ASP A 51 4.45 14.55 -1.77
N GLY A 52 5.43 14.19 -0.90
CA GLY A 52 5.36 13.00 -0.06
C GLY A 52 5.51 11.67 -0.80
N MET A 53 5.95 11.70 -2.05
CA MET A 53 6.14 10.51 -2.88
C MET A 53 7.61 10.30 -3.23
N VAL A 54 8.18 9.20 -2.76
CA VAL A 54 9.54 8.77 -3.08
C VAL A 54 9.50 7.70 -4.17
N VAL A 55 10.16 7.98 -5.28
CA VAL A 55 10.40 7.01 -6.35
C VAL A 55 11.89 6.76 -6.44
N ALA A 56 12.32 5.53 -6.21
CA ALA A 56 13.74 5.17 -6.24
C ALA A 56 13.99 3.97 -7.17
N ARG A 57 14.98 4.07 -8.03
CA ARG A 57 15.50 2.96 -8.84
C ARG A 57 16.79 2.42 -8.24
N GLY A 58 17.03 1.14 -8.45
CA GLY A 58 18.22 0.42 -8.04
C GLY A 58 18.10 -1.06 -8.39
N THR A 59 18.69 -1.91 -7.57
CA THR A 59 18.52 -3.36 -7.70
C THR A 59 18.04 -3.98 -6.39
N ILE A 60 17.36 -5.13 -6.49
CA ILE A 60 17.06 -6.03 -5.37
C ILE A 60 17.59 -7.41 -5.78
N ASN A 61 18.57 -7.93 -5.03
CA ASN A 61 19.32 -9.14 -5.41
C ASN A 61 19.86 -9.08 -6.85
N GLY A 62 20.40 -7.94 -7.25
CA GLY A 62 20.96 -7.69 -8.59
C GLY A 62 19.92 -7.53 -9.71
N LYS A 63 18.62 -7.65 -9.44
CA LYS A 63 17.56 -7.43 -10.42
C LYS A 63 17.16 -5.95 -10.44
N ASN A 64 17.06 -5.36 -11.62
CA ASN A 64 16.57 -3.97 -11.77
C ASN A 64 15.21 -3.82 -11.07
N SER A 65 15.08 -2.79 -10.26
CA SER A 65 13.93 -2.60 -9.40
C SER A 65 13.56 -1.13 -9.29
N VAL A 66 12.28 -0.85 -9.12
CA VAL A 66 11.74 0.43 -8.67
C VAL A 66 11.02 0.23 -7.34
N VAL A 67 11.35 1.04 -6.36
CA VAL A 67 10.65 1.14 -5.08
C VAL A 67 9.93 2.46 -5.04
N ILE A 68 8.63 2.42 -4.83
CA ILE A 68 7.75 3.58 -4.73
C ILE A 68 7.21 3.60 -3.31
N ALA A 69 7.54 4.65 -2.55
CA ALA A 69 7.23 4.72 -1.13
C ALA A 69 6.50 6.02 -0.78
N ILE A 70 5.38 5.87 -0.10
CA ILE A 70 4.54 6.99 0.35
C ILE A 70 5.02 7.44 1.73
N GLU A 71 5.22 8.76 1.91
CA GLU A 71 5.58 9.34 3.18
C GLU A 71 4.32 9.61 4.01
N GLY A 72 4.06 8.71 4.95
CA GLY A 72 2.87 8.78 5.80
C GLY A 72 2.82 10.01 6.72
N ALA A 73 3.98 10.60 7.04
CA ALA A 73 4.07 11.80 7.86
C ALA A 73 3.57 13.06 7.11
N PHE A 74 3.59 13.06 5.78
CA PHE A 74 3.07 14.17 4.98
C PHE A 74 1.60 13.94 4.64
N GLN A 75 0.72 14.77 5.19
CA GLN A 75 -0.73 14.75 4.96
C GLN A 75 -1.36 13.35 5.12
N GLY A 76 -0.85 12.53 6.05
CA GLY A 76 -1.30 11.16 6.26
C GLY A 76 -1.07 10.23 5.06
N GLY A 77 -0.08 10.53 4.22
CA GLY A 77 0.21 9.77 3.01
C GLY A 77 -0.90 9.86 1.95
N SER A 78 -1.74 10.90 2.00
CA SER A 78 -2.84 11.06 1.04
C SER A 78 -2.33 11.36 -0.36
N MET A 79 -3.05 10.80 -1.36
CA MET A 79 -2.73 10.93 -2.78
C MET A 79 -3.33 12.19 -3.37
N GLY A 80 -2.47 13.08 -3.83
CA GLY A 80 -2.81 14.25 -4.65
C GLY A 80 -2.47 14.04 -6.12
N GLU A 81 -2.58 15.12 -6.89
CA GLU A 81 -2.24 15.13 -8.32
C GLU A 81 -0.77 14.75 -8.56
N VAL A 82 0.16 15.43 -7.86
CA VAL A 82 1.60 15.27 -8.09
C VAL A 82 2.10 13.93 -7.56
N SER A 83 1.78 13.59 -6.30
CA SER A 83 2.18 12.30 -5.73
C SER A 83 1.62 11.11 -6.51
N GLY A 84 0.36 11.21 -6.95
CA GLY A 84 -0.26 10.18 -7.75
C GLY A 84 0.35 10.05 -9.15
N ALA A 85 0.60 11.17 -9.83
CA ALA A 85 1.26 11.17 -11.14
C ALA A 85 2.69 10.59 -11.08
N LYS A 86 3.45 10.91 -10.02
CA LYS A 86 4.79 10.30 -9.81
C LYS A 86 4.71 8.79 -9.67
N MET A 87 3.74 8.28 -8.90
CA MET A 87 3.55 6.84 -8.73
C MET A 87 3.09 6.17 -10.01
N ALA A 88 2.07 6.72 -10.69
CA ALA A 88 1.55 6.17 -11.94
C ALA A 88 2.64 6.14 -13.03
N ALA A 89 3.33 7.25 -13.27
CA ALA A 89 4.40 7.34 -14.25
C ALA A 89 5.56 6.36 -13.96
N ALA A 90 5.93 6.16 -12.70
CA ALA A 90 6.97 5.20 -12.35
C ALA A 90 6.56 3.75 -12.67
N LEU A 91 5.29 3.40 -12.48
CA LEU A 91 4.72 2.10 -12.83
C LEU A 91 4.62 1.91 -14.35
N GLU A 92 4.18 2.95 -15.08
CA GLU A 92 4.09 2.95 -16.54
C GLU A 92 5.47 2.76 -17.18
N LEU A 93 6.48 3.50 -16.72
CA LEU A 93 7.87 3.34 -17.17
C LEU A 93 8.42 1.94 -16.87
N ALA A 94 8.07 1.35 -15.73
CA ALA A 94 8.44 -0.02 -15.44
C ALA A 94 7.77 -1.02 -16.39
N ALA A 95 6.51 -0.80 -16.75
CA ALA A 95 5.82 -1.61 -17.75
C ALA A 95 6.42 -1.45 -19.16
N GLU A 96 6.81 -0.24 -19.54
CA GLU A 96 7.51 0.03 -20.82
C GLU A 96 8.87 -0.66 -20.89
N ASP A 97 9.68 -0.56 -19.82
CA ASP A 97 10.96 -1.27 -19.72
C ASP A 97 10.75 -2.78 -19.84
N CYS A 98 9.75 -3.35 -19.18
CA CYS A 98 9.41 -4.77 -19.29
C CYS A 98 9.00 -5.17 -20.71
N ARG A 99 8.17 -4.37 -21.38
CA ARG A 99 7.80 -4.57 -22.81
C ARG A 99 9.01 -4.54 -23.74
N ALA A 100 9.99 -3.71 -23.42
CA ALA A 100 11.26 -3.63 -24.15
C ALA A 100 12.25 -4.76 -23.80
N GLY A 101 11.82 -5.77 -23.05
CA GLY A 101 12.67 -6.90 -22.65
C GLY A 101 13.67 -6.59 -21.51
N LYS A 102 13.44 -5.51 -20.80
CA LYS A 102 14.25 -5.07 -19.64
C LYS A 102 13.40 -5.14 -18.36
N PRO A 103 13.21 -6.32 -17.75
CA PRO A 103 12.31 -6.46 -16.60
C PRO A 103 12.76 -5.59 -15.43
N VAL A 104 11.81 -4.84 -14.87
CA VAL A 104 11.98 -4.00 -13.68
C VAL A 104 11.01 -4.48 -12.61
N GLN A 105 11.53 -4.95 -11.47
CA GLN A 105 10.73 -5.39 -10.34
C GLN A 105 10.09 -4.20 -9.65
N VAL A 106 8.87 -4.35 -9.14
CA VAL A 106 8.08 -3.26 -8.57
C VAL A 106 7.74 -3.55 -7.12
N VAL A 107 8.11 -2.62 -6.23
CA VAL A 107 7.76 -2.65 -4.80
C VAL A 107 7.10 -1.35 -4.40
N LEU A 108 5.93 -1.45 -3.75
CA LEU A 108 5.12 -0.34 -3.29
C LEU A 108 5.07 -0.34 -1.76
N CYS A 109 5.57 0.71 -1.11
CA CYS A 109 5.38 0.94 0.32
C CYS A 109 4.15 1.83 0.51
N LEU A 110 3.04 1.24 0.89
CA LEU A 110 1.72 1.84 0.92
C LEU A 110 1.36 2.27 2.36
N GLU A 111 1.71 3.51 2.70
CA GLU A 111 1.36 4.16 3.97
C GLU A 111 0.46 5.36 3.66
N THR A 112 -0.85 5.15 3.54
CA THR A 112 -1.74 6.15 2.93
C THR A 112 -3.15 6.16 3.49
N GLY A 113 -3.65 7.37 3.78
CA GLY A 113 -5.04 7.61 4.15
C GLY A 113 -6.02 7.55 2.96
N GLY A 114 -5.53 7.44 1.72
CA GLY A 114 -6.36 7.46 0.52
C GLY A 114 -6.24 8.76 -0.28
N VAL A 115 -7.35 9.27 -0.84
CA VAL A 115 -7.37 10.51 -1.62
C VAL A 115 -7.06 11.74 -0.74
N ARG A 116 -6.29 12.69 -1.27
CA ARG A 116 -6.07 14.00 -0.65
C ARG A 116 -7.28 14.90 -0.93
N LEU A 117 -8.11 15.10 0.09
CA LEU A 117 -9.37 15.82 -0.02
C LEU A 117 -9.19 17.27 -0.50
N GLN A 118 -8.07 17.90 -0.17
CA GLN A 118 -7.71 19.24 -0.60
C GLN A 118 -7.59 19.38 -2.13
N GLU A 119 -7.32 18.28 -2.84
CA GLU A 119 -7.20 18.25 -4.29
C GLU A 119 -8.36 17.50 -4.97
N ALA A 120 -9.32 17.02 -4.19
CA ALA A 120 -10.59 16.44 -4.65
C ALA A 120 -10.42 15.46 -5.85
N ASN A 121 -11.04 15.81 -6.98
CA ASN A 121 -11.07 14.93 -8.15
C ASN A 121 -9.70 14.69 -8.80
N LEU A 122 -8.71 15.58 -8.61
CA LEU A 122 -7.36 15.38 -9.13
C LEU A 122 -6.68 14.18 -8.44
N GLY A 123 -6.83 14.06 -7.12
CA GLY A 123 -6.35 12.91 -6.37
C GLY A 123 -7.08 11.62 -6.76
N LEU A 124 -8.39 11.66 -7.02
CA LEU A 124 -9.15 10.50 -7.49
C LEU A 124 -8.72 10.05 -8.88
N ALA A 125 -8.50 10.99 -9.82
CA ALA A 125 -8.01 10.69 -11.16
C ALA A 125 -6.62 10.03 -11.10
N ALA A 126 -5.71 10.59 -10.31
CA ALA A 126 -4.38 10.05 -10.13
C ALA A 126 -4.40 8.62 -9.53
N ILE A 127 -5.32 8.33 -8.60
CA ILE A 127 -5.51 6.98 -8.06
C ILE A 127 -6.00 6.02 -9.15
N ALA A 128 -6.89 6.46 -10.05
CA ALA A 128 -7.34 5.63 -11.17
C ALA A 128 -6.19 5.29 -12.13
N ASP A 129 -5.30 6.25 -12.41
CA ASP A 129 -4.10 6.03 -13.22
C ASP A 129 -3.15 5.03 -12.54
N ILE A 130 -2.97 5.13 -11.22
CA ILE A 130 -2.20 4.14 -10.44
C ILE A 130 -2.79 2.74 -10.60
N HIS A 131 -4.12 2.59 -10.50
CA HIS A 131 -4.76 1.28 -10.69
C HIS A 131 -4.49 0.71 -12.07
N ALA A 132 -4.66 1.53 -13.11
CA ALA A 132 -4.40 1.13 -14.50
C ALA A 132 -2.94 0.71 -14.69
N ALA A 133 -1.98 1.48 -14.15
CA ALA A 133 -0.56 1.20 -14.26
C ALA A 133 -0.13 -0.07 -13.49
N ILE A 134 -0.72 -0.35 -12.30
CA ILE A 134 -0.50 -1.62 -11.59
C ILE A 134 -1.00 -2.79 -12.45
N MET A 135 -2.20 -2.67 -13.03
CA MET A 135 -2.79 -3.72 -13.87
C MET A 135 -1.97 -3.99 -15.12
N ASP A 136 -1.31 -2.98 -15.67
CA ASP A 136 -0.42 -3.16 -16.84
C ASP A 136 0.90 -3.83 -16.42
N VAL A 137 1.64 -3.28 -15.45
CA VAL A 137 2.98 -3.78 -15.08
C VAL A 137 2.94 -5.19 -14.48
N ARG A 138 1.90 -5.55 -13.73
CA ARG A 138 1.79 -6.88 -13.14
C ARG A 138 1.64 -8.01 -14.16
N ARG A 139 1.39 -7.69 -15.43
CA ARG A 139 1.38 -8.69 -16.52
C ARG A 139 2.78 -9.23 -16.85
N TYR A 140 3.80 -8.51 -16.47
CA TYR A 140 5.21 -8.80 -16.80
C TYR A 140 6.02 -9.25 -15.58
N VAL A 141 5.85 -8.57 -14.45
CA VAL A 141 6.58 -8.82 -13.21
C VAL A 141 5.62 -8.74 -12.01
N PRO A 142 5.92 -9.40 -10.89
CA PRO A 142 5.10 -9.25 -9.70
C PRO A 142 5.19 -7.82 -9.16
N VAL A 143 4.03 -7.24 -8.80
CA VAL A 143 3.93 -6.00 -8.03
C VAL A 143 3.76 -6.40 -6.57
N ILE A 144 4.69 -5.98 -5.72
CA ILE A 144 4.71 -6.33 -4.30
C ILE A 144 4.31 -5.10 -3.48
N GLY A 145 3.16 -5.19 -2.81
CA GLY A 145 2.70 -4.16 -1.88
C GLY A 145 3.15 -4.46 -0.45
N ILE A 146 3.55 -3.43 0.28
CA ILE A 146 3.89 -3.49 1.71
C ILE A 146 3.01 -2.47 2.43
N VAL A 147 2.19 -2.93 3.36
CA VAL A 147 1.43 -2.10 4.29
C VAL A 147 1.96 -2.40 5.69
N ALA A 148 2.77 -1.50 6.23
CA ALA A 148 3.50 -1.76 7.46
C ALA A 148 3.08 -0.87 8.63
N GLY A 149 2.90 0.43 8.40
CA GLY A 149 2.73 1.40 9.47
C GLY A 149 1.29 1.61 9.93
N THR A 150 1.16 2.43 10.96
CA THR A 150 -0.10 2.70 11.65
C THR A 150 -1.05 3.63 10.87
N VAL A 151 -0.57 4.37 9.88
CA VAL A 151 -1.46 5.08 8.95
C VAL A 151 -2.32 4.06 8.22
N GLY A 152 -1.71 2.95 7.79
CA GLY A 152 -2.39 1.90 7.06
C GLY A 152 -2.55 2.23 5.58
N CYS A 153 -3.53 1.59 4.93
CA CYS A 153 -3.83 1.80 3.52
C CYS A 153 -5.35 1.83 3.33
N PHE A 154 -5.88 2.99 2.95
CA PHE A 154 -7.31 3.26 2.88
C PHE A 154 -7.74 3.88 1.55
N GLY A 155 -9.07 4.01 1.36
CA GLY A 155 -9.66 4.60 0.18
C GLY A 155 -9.31 3.84 -1.11
N GLY A 156 -9.21 4.55 -2.21
CA GLY A 156 -8.80 3.99 -3.50
C GLY A 156 -7.44 3.30 -3.46
N MET A 157 -6.54 3.72 -2.55
CA MET A 157 -5.24 3.09 -2.41
C MET A 157 -5.30 1.71 -1.74
N SER A 158 -6.37 1.40 -0.98
CA SER A 158 -6.61 0.02 -0.52
C SER A 158 -6.97 -0.91 -1.68
N ILE A 159 -7.63 -0.38 -2.71
CA ILE A 159 -7.88 -1.09 -3.96
C ILE A 159 -6.53 -1.32 -4.68
N ALA A 160 -5.66 -0.30 -4.76
CA ALA A 160 -4.31 -0.46 -5.31
C ALA A 160 -3.52 -1.59 -4.60
N ALA A 161 -3.60 -1.66 -3.26
CA ALA A 161 -3.03 -2.77 -2.49
C ALA A 161 -3.65 -4.12 -2.90
N GLY A 162 -4.97 -4.17 -3.09
CA GLY A 162 -5.69 -5.35 -3.59
C GLY A 162 -5.27 -5.80 -4.98
N LEU A 163 -4.86 -4.87 -5.85
CA LEU A 163 -4.39 -5.12 -7.21
C LEU A 163 -2.94 -5.65 -7.24
N CYS A 164 -2.15 -5.48 -6.20
CA CYS A 164 -0.79 -6.02 -6.12
C CYS A 164 -0.78 -7.55 -6.26
N SER A 165 0.27 -8.08 -6.90
CA SER A 165 0.48 -9.53 -7.04
C SER A 165 0.65 -10.21 -5.69
N TYR A 166 1.40 -9.57 -4.80
CA TYR A 166 1.61 -10.00 -3.41
C TYR A 166 1.46 -8.83 -2.46
N LEU A 167 0.95 -9.11 -1.27
CA LEU A 167 0.76 -8.12 -0.21
C LEU A 167 1.41 -8.60 1.10
N ILE A 168 2.36 -7.81 1.57
CA ILE A 168 3.04 -8.00 2.87
C ILE A 168 2.39 -7.04 3.87
N VAL A 169 2.01 -7.54 5.02
CA VAL A 169 1.43 -6.72 6.10
C VAL A 169 2.14 -6.98 7.42
N THR A 170 2.21 -5.96 8.27
CA THR A 170 2.64 -6.11 9.66
C THR A 170 1.44 -6.19 10.60
N ARG A 171 1.71 -6.43 11.88
CA ARG A 171 0.69 -6.39 12.93
C ARG A 171 0.07 -5.00 13.08
N GLU A 172 0.87 -3.96 12.93
CA GLU A 172 0.49 -2.55 13.13
C GLU A 172 -0.29 -2.00 11.93
N ALA A 173 -0.17 -2.64 10.78
CA ALA A 173 -0.87 -2.27 9.55
C ALA A 173 -2.39 -2.33 9.69
N ARG A 174 -3.05 -1.44 8.97
CA ARG A 174 -4.50 -1.47 8.77
C ARG A 174 -4.80 -1.41 7.28
N LEU A 175 -5.78 -2.18 6.85
CA LEU A 175 -6.20 -2.21 5.44
C LEU A 175 -7.72 -2.24 5.35
N GLY A 176 -8.29 -1.24 4.70
CA GLY A 176 -9.73 -1.12 4.51
C GLY A 176 -10.12 -0.05 3.50
N LEU A 177 -11.32 -0.12 2.95
CA LEU A 177 -11.80 0.91 2.02
C LEU A 177 -12.04 2.23 2.75
N ASN A 178 -12.82 2.22 3.83
CA ASN A 178 -13.09 3.41 4.64
C ASN A 178 -12.22 3.44 5.88
N GLY A 179 -11.71 4.62 6.22
CA GLY A 179 -11.05 4.86 7.50
C GLY A 179 -12.05 4.77 8.66
N PRO A 180 -11.58 4.45 9.89
CA PRO A 180 -12.46 4.27 11.05
C PRO A 180 -13.41 5.43 11.34
N GLN A 181 -12.92 6.66 11.19
CA GLN A 181 -13.72 7.87 11.41
C GLN A 181 -14.86 8.04 10.39
N VAL A 182 -14.61 7.65 9.13
CA VAL A 182 -15.65 7.68 8.09
C VAL A 182 -16.74 6.66 8.39
N ILE A 183 -16.35 5.45 8.81
CA ILE A 183 -17.33 4.41 9.20
C ILE A 183 -18.16 4.87 10.40
N GLU A 184 -17.53 5.45 11.43
CA GLU A 184 -18.24 6.00 12.59
C GLU A 184 -19.24 7.10 12.19
N GLN A 185 -18.84 7.98 11.26
CA GLN A 185 -19.69 9.06 10.79
C GLN A 185 -20.94 8.55 10.08
N GLU A 186 -20.82 7.45 9.35
CA GLU A 186 -21.93 6.84 8.59
C GLU A 186 -22.79 5.91 9.45
N ALA A 187 -22.20 5.06 10.26
CA ALA A 187 -22.88 4.04 11.04
C ALA A 187 -23.28 4.49 12.46
N GLY A 188 -22.61 5.53 12.98
CA GLY A 188 -22.77 6.01 14.35
C GLY A 188 -21.82 5.31 15.35
N VAL A 189 -21.48 6.06 16.41
CA VAL A 189 -20.53 5.61 17.44
C VAL A 189 -20.97 4.33 18.19
N GLN A 190 -22.28 4.07 18.24
CA GLN A 190 -22.82 2.87 18.89
C GLN A 190 -22.49 1.60 18.11
N GLU A 191 -22.42 1.70 16.79
CA GLU A 191 -22.10 0.57 15.92
C GLU A 191 -20.60 0.46 15.67
N TYR A 192 -19.92 1.59 15.47
CA TYR A 192 -18.51 1.63 15.17
C TYR A 192 -17.81 2.81 15.84
N ASP A 193 -17.14 2.56 16.98
CA ASP A 193 -16.36 3.56 17.71
C ASP A 193 -14.93 3.65 17.15
N SER A 194 -14.63 4.73 16.44
CA SER A 194 -13.30 5.00 15.85
C SER A 194 -12.19 5.21 16.89
N LYS A 195 -12.54 5.40 18.16
CA LYS A 195 -11.60 5.53 19.29
C LYS A 195 -11.27 4.17 19.91
N ASN A 196 -12.08 3.15 19.64
CA ASN A 196 -11.84 1.78 20.12
C ASN A 196 -10.75 1.11 19.26
N LYS A 197 -9.49 1.49 19.48
CA LYS A 197 -8.35 0.96 18.73
C LYS A 197 -8.27 -0.57 18.72
N PRO A 198 -8.45 -1.30 19.84
CA PRO A 198 -8.43 -2.77 19.82
C PRO A 198 -9.45 -3.34 18.83
N PHE A 199 -10.68 -2.85 18.82
CA PHE A 199 -11.72 -3.27 17.89
C PHE A 199 -11.33 -2.98 16.42
N ILE A 200 -10.82 -1.78 16.15
CA ILE A 200 -10.38 -1.39 14.79
C ILE A 200 -9.31 -2.35 14.27
N TRP A 201 -8.30 -2.68 15.07
CA TRP A 201 -7.24 -3.62 14.66
C TRP A 201 -7.75 -5.05 14.51
N GLN A 202 -8.75 -5.45 15.31
CA GLN A 202 -9.42 -6.76 15.14
C GLN A 202 -10.18 -6.86 13.82
N MET A 203 -10.68 -5.73 13.27
CA MET A 203 -11.48 -5.69 12.05
C MET A 203 -10.65 -5.42 10.79
N THR A 204 -9.65 -4.57 10.88
CA THR A 204 -8.89 -4.06 9.71
C THR A 204 -7.40 -4.30 9.80
N GLY A 205 -6.90 -4.84 10.91
CA GLY A 205 -5.48 -5.05 11.15
C GLY A 205 -4.82 -6.08 10.24
N GLY A 206 -3.51 -5.99 10.07
CA GLY A 206 -2.76 -6.88 9.18
C GLY A 206 -2.88 -8.35 9.57
N GLU A 207 -2.97 -8.67 10.87
CA GLU A 207 -3.15 -10.05 11.32
C GLU A 207 -4.45 -10.66 10.79
N ILE A 208 -5.58 -9.98 10.93
CA ILE A 208 -6.87 -10.48 10.44
C ILE A 208 -6.86 -10.57 8.91
N ARG A 209 -6.28 -9.57 8.21
CA ARG A 209 -6.17 -9.57 6.74
C ARG A 209 -5.33 -10.75 6.22
N SER A 210 -4.27 -11.12 6.92
CA SER A 210 -3.50 -12.31 6.60
C SER A 210 -4.28 -13.61 6.87
N ARG A 211 -4.96 -13.70 8.02
CA ARG A 211 -5.71 -14.91 8.42
C ARG A 211 -6.90 -15.23 7.51
N ILE A 212 -7.50 -14.21 6.88
CA ILE A 212 -8.59 -14.39 5.90
C ILE A 212 -8.08 -14.50 4.46
N GLY A 213 -6.77 -14.53 4.25
CA GLY A 213 -6.16 -14.71 2.92
C GLY A 213 -6.16 -13.47 2.03
N LEU A 214 -6.43 -12.28 2.58
CA LEU A 214 -6.31 -11.02 1.83
C LEU A 214 -4.88 -10.49 1.77
N ALA A 215 -4.00 -10.90 2.67
CA ALA A 215 -2.57 -10.63 2.60
C ALA A 215 -1.80 -11.94 2.47
N ASP A 216 -0.73 -11.93 1.68
CA ASP A 216 0.04 -13.13 1.31
C ASP A 216 1.15 -13.43 2.32
N TYR A 217 1.59 -12.43 3.08
CA TYR A 217 2.63 -12.57 4.09
C TYR A 217 2.38 -11.65 5.28
N PHE A 218 2.42 -12.23 6.47
CA PHE A 218 2.37 -11.50 7.74
C PHE A 218 3.76 -11.45 8.33
N SER A 219 4.32 -10.25 8.43
CA SER A 219 5.64 -10.00 9.02
C SER A 219 5.52 -9.34 10.39
N LYS A 220 6.47 -9.61 11.23
CA LYS A 220 6.76 -8.75 12.37
C LYS A 220 7.38 -7.44 11.86
N ASP A 221 7.40 -6.40 12.72
CA ASP A 221 8.13 -5.18 12.40
C ASP A 221 9.65 -5.45 12.46
N ASP A 222 10.16 -5.99 11.37
CA ASP A 222 11.57 -6.34 11.18
C ASP A 222 11.92 -6.09 9.70
N ALA A 223 12.77 -5.11 9.46
CA ALA A 223 13.10 -4.66 8.12
C ALA A 223 13.79 -5.74 7.27
N GLU A 224 14.64 -6.56 7.89
CA GLU A 224 15.31 -7.68 7.21
C GLU A 224 14.32 -8.78 6.84
N GLU A 225 13.36 -9.09 7.71
CA GLU A 225 12.30 -10.07 7.40
C GLU A 225 11.45 -9.60 6.22
N ILE A 226 11.06 -8.32 6.20
CA ILE A 226 10.30 -7.72 5.10
C ILE A 226 11.10 -7.73 3.81
N LYS A 227 12.38 -7.32 3.83
CA LYS A 227 13.28 -7.35 2.66
C LYS A 227 13.42 -8.78 2.10
N LYS A 228 13.57 -9.75 2.97
CA LYS A 228 13.63 -11.17 2.58
C LYS A 228 12.33 -11.64 1.94
N ALA A 229 11.17 -11.23 2.48
CA ALA A 229 9.88 -11.58 1.90
C ALA A 229 9.71 -10.96 0.49
N VAL A 230 10.09 -9.70 0.31
CA VAL A 230 10.11 -9.02 -1.01
C VAL A 230 10.99 -9.82 -1.99
N SER A 231 12.20 -10.16 -1.60
CA SER A 231 13.13 -10.94 -2.42
C SER A 231 12.54 -12.29 -2.84
N ASN A 232 11.93 -13.02 -1.90
CA ASN A 232 11.29 -14.30 -2.17
C ASN A 232 10.13 -14.17 -3.18
N PHE A 233 9.32 -13.11 -3.09
CA PHE A 233 8.24 -12.89 -4.05
C PHE A 233 8.76 -12.48 -5.44
N ILE A 234 9.85 -11.71 -5.52
CA ILE A 234 10.52 -11.40 -6.78
C ILE A 234 11.03 -12.70 -7.45
N ASP A 235 11.61 -13.62 -6.68
CA ASP A 235 12.14 -14.88 -7.19
C ASP A 235 11.02 -15.85 -7.60
N LYS A 236 9.89 -15.81 -6.89
CA LYS A 236 8.71 -16.61 -7.18
C LYS A 236 8.02 -16.21 -8.50
N GLY A 237 8.16 -14.92 -8.91
CA GLY A 237 7.44 -14.37 -10.06
C GLY A 237 5.95 -14.17 -9.78
N ASN A 238 5.16 -13.97 -10.83
CA ASN A 238 3.71 -13.75 -10.68
C ASN A 238 3.00 -14.97 -10.07
N PRO A 239 1.96 -14.74 -9.25
CA PRO A 239 1.11 -15.84 -8.76
C PRO A 239 0.38 -16.50 -9.94
N LYS A 240 0.01 -17.77 -9.76
CA LYS A 240 -0.83 -18.49 -10.76
C LYS A 240 -2.23 -17.88 -10.88
N GLU A 241 -2.73 -17.33 -9.79
CA GLU A 241 -4.03 -16.71 -9.66
C GLU A 241 -3.87 -15.45 -8.82
N PHE A 242 -4.33 -14.32 -9.32
CA PHE A 242 -4.32 -13.07 -8.58
C PHE A 242 -5.49 -13.02 -7.59
N ARG A 243 -5.33 -12.24 -6.53
CA ARG A 243 -6.42 -12.00 -5.56
C ARG A 243 -7.68 -11.49 -6.24
N THR A 244 -7.55 -10.69 -7.28
CA THR A 244 -8.65 -10.15 -8.08
C THR A 244 -9.42 -11.21 -8.87
N ASP A 245 -8.83 -12.35 -9.16
CA ASP A 245 -9.48 -13.42 -9.91
C ASP A 245 -10.43 -14.22 -9.02
N ARG A 246 -10.26 -14.08 -7.70
CA ARG A 246 -11.05 -14.76 -6.66
C ARG A 246 -12.17 -13.88 -6.07
N TYR A 247 -12.57 -12.82 -6.75
CA TYR A 247 -13.54 -11.86 -6.18
C TYR A 247 -14.91 -12.50 -5.90
N GLU A 248 -15.37 -13.43 -6.74
CA GLU A 248 -16.64 -14.14 -6.56
C GLU A 248 -16.64 -14.99 -5.29
N GLU A 249 -15.53 -15.69 -5.00
CA GLU A 249 -15.36 -16.45 -3.76
C GLU A 249 -15.46 -15.55 -2.52
N TYR A 250 -14.83 -14.37 -2.53
CA TYR A 250 -14.93 -13.43 -1.43
C TYR A 250 -16.33 -12.85 -1.29
N LEU A 251 -17.00 -12.54 -2.42
CA LEU A 251 -18.35 -12.02 -2.44
C LEU A 251 -19.34 -13.04 -1.86
N GLU A 252 -19.24 -14.30 -2.26
CA GLU A 252 -20.08 -15.38 -1.72
C GLU A 252 -19.92 -15.53 -0.21
N ARG A 253 -18.67 -15.51 0.28
CA ARG A 253 -18.38 -15.62 1.71
C ARG A 253 -18.99 -14.45 2.51
N VAL A 254 -18.84 -13.23 2.02
CA VAL A 254 -19.41 -12.03 2.68
C VAL A 254 -20.93 -12.03 2.60
N SER A 255 -21.53 -12.50 1.50
CA SER A 255 -23.00 -12.59 1.33
C SER A 255 -23.65 -13.54 2.34
N ASN A 256 -22.90 -14.49 2.89
CA ASN A 256 -23.37 -15.40 3.94
C ASN A 256 -23.30 -14.79 5.35
N PHE A 257 -22.87 -13.53 5.48
CA PHE A 257 -22.83 -12.85 6.77
C PHE A 257 -24.24 -12.43 7.20
N ASP A 258 -24.62 -12.84 8.42
CA ASP A 258 -25.87 -12.43 9.06
C ASP A 258 -25.73 -11.00 9.60
N THR A 259 -26.27 -10.02 8.87
CA THR A 259 -26.19 -8.59 9.20
C THR A 259 -26.92 -8.19 10.48
N SER A 260 -27.75 -9.09 11.06
CA SER A 260 -28.37 -8.86 12.38
C SER A 260 -27.38 -9.04 13.54
N LYS A 261 -26.22 -9.63 13.28
CA LYS A 261 -25.16 -9.87 14.25
C LYS A 261 -24.06 -8.85 14.14
N GLN A 262 -23.53 -8.44 15.29
CA GLN A 262 -22.34 -7.59 15.29
C GLN A 262 -21.15 -8.37 14.71
N ALA A 263 -20.44 -7.75 13.76
CA ALA A 263 -19.21 -8.31 13.23
C ALA A 263 -18.10 -8.29 14.30
N ASP A 264 -17.52 -9.44 14.57
CA ASP A 264 -16.31 -9.59 15.37
C ASP A 264 -15.29 -10.48 14.64
N THR A 265 -14.08 -10.56 15.19
CA THR A 265 -13.00 -11.36 14.59
C THR A 265 -13.38 -12.84 14.41
N ARG A 266 -14.18 -13.42 15.34
CA ARG A 266 -14.59 -14.83 15.28
C ARG A 266 -15.58 -15.05 14.14
N VAL A 267 -16.54 -14.15 14.02
CA VAL A 267 -17.51 -14.17 12.93
C VAL A 267 -16.80 -14.04 11.58
N ILE A 268 -15.94 -13.05 11.43
CA ILE A 268 -15.16 -12.86 10.19
C ILE A 268 -14.35 -14.11 9.87
N LEU A 269 -13.59 -14.64 10.81
CA LEU A 269 -12.80 -15.85 10.59
C LEU A 269 -13.67 -17.05 10.23
N SER A 270 -14.89 -17.14 10.75
CA SER A 270 -15.80 -18.25 10.41
C SER A 270 -16.26 -18.21 8.95
N LEU A 271 -16.42 -17.01 8.37
CA LEU A 271 -16.78 -16.84 6.96
C LEU A 271 -15.66 -17.29 6.01
N PHE A 272 -14.39 -17.22 6.48
CA PHE A 272 -13.21 -17.53 5.68
C PHE A 272 -12.53 -18.87 6.07
N LYS A 273 -13.11 -19.65 6.99
CA LYS A 273 -12.65 -21.01 7.25
C LYS A 273 -13.01 -21.91 6.06
N GLN A 274 -12.01 -22.55 5.50
CA GLN A 274 -12.18 -23.70 4.59
C GLN A 274 -12.53 -24.93 5.36
#